data_a5d5f2ff4d55783c681264698536b0ae
#
_entry.id   a5d5f2ff4d55783c681264698536b0ae
#
_cell.length_a   1.000
_cell.length_b   1.000
_cell.length_c   1.000
_cell.angle_alpha   90.00
_cell.angle_beta   90.00
_cell.angle_gamma   90.00
#
_symmetry.space_group_name_H-M   'P 1'
#
loop_
_entity.id
_entity.type
_entity.pdbx_description
1 polymer ?
#
loop_
_entity_poly.entity_id
_entity_poly.type
_entity_poly.pdbx_seq_one_letter_code
_entity_poly.pdbx_strand_id
1 'polypeptide(L)'
;MTKRLVQKTAKKNIHIHNDISNTANHLKKRIEEMERAGNREGIALDITACLVMLAFTFESRLNFIGEKKVDGWIERDRFPEKLKNIQKALNLAPNYSVRPYSSVKQLQDFRNIIAHGKPSKVEVNEAVDFQPGADYDDFDLKGAWEAFLTTDFMRQCSDDIDKIWNEWLATAEIDLHETLTHGEYSITLMEKAPASVGD
;
A
#
# COMPACT_ATOMS: atom_id res chain seq x y z
N MET A 1 -4.42 -41.22 -32.60
CA MET A 1 -5.15 -40.51 -31.48
C MET A 1 -6.04 -39.48 -32.08
N THR A 2 -7.35 -39.58 -31.90
CA THR A 2 -8.30 -38.59 -32.43
C THR A 2 -8.29 -37.31 -31.55
N LYS A 3 -7.91 -36.17 -32.14
CA LYS A 3 -7.94 -34.89 -31.44
C LYS A 3 -9.41 -34.50 -31.09
N ARG A 4 -9.68 -34.28 -29.83
CA ARG A 4 -11.02 -33.79 -29.36
C ARG A 4 -10.92 -32.30 -29.11
N LEU A 5 -11.96 -31.57 -29.48
CA LEU A 5 -12.07 -30.14 -29.21
C LEU A 5 -12.59 -29.94 -27.79
N VAL A 6 -12.01 -29.01 -27.06
CA VAL A 6 -12.47 -28.61 -25.71
C VAL A 6 -12.69 -27.10 -25.66
N GLN A 7 -13.72 -26.69 -24.99
CA GLN A 7 -13.93 -25.31 -24.60
C GLN A 7 -13.32 -25.08 -23.23
N LYS A 8 -12.46 -24.06 -23.11
CA LYS A 8 -11.89 -23.62 -21.85
C LYS A 8 -12.52 -22.27 -21.49
N THR A 9 -13.07 -22.18 -20.30
CA THR A 9 -13.56 -20.92 -19.73
C THR A 9 -12.87 -20.66 -18.42
N ALA A 10 -12.44 -19.42 -18.17
CA ALA A 10 -11.86 -19.00 -16.91
C ALA A 10 -12.31 -17.59 -16.56
N LYS A 11 -12.59 -17.36 -15.28
CA LYS A 11 -12.90 -16.04 -14.72
C LYS A 11 -12.04 -15.85 -13.46
N LYS A 12 -11.46 -14.68 -13.30
CA LYS A 12 -10.63 -14.34 -12.14
C LYS A 12 -10.97 -12.93 -11.66
N ASN A 13 -11.31 -12.81 -10.39
CA ASN A 13 -11.42 -11.53 -9.70
C ASN A 13 -10.06 -11.22 -9.08
N ILE A 14 -9.42 -10.14 -9.54
CA ILE A 14 -8.07 -9.76 -9.11
C ILE A 14 -8.20 -8.57 -8.16
N HIS A 15 -7.71 -8.74 -6.94
CA HIS A 15 -7.65 -7.70 -5.92
C HIS A 15 -6.19 -7.31 -5.69
N ILE A 16 -5.74 -6.29 -6.43
CA ILE A 16 -4.33 -5.86 -6.45
C ILE A 16 -3.79 -5.44 -5.08
N HIS A 17 -4.67 -5.03 -4.15
CA HIS A 17 -4.26 -4.68 -2.80
C HIS A 17 -3.57 -5.83 -2.06
N ASN A 18 -3.86 -7.10 -2.41
CA ASN A 18 -3.17 -8.25 -1.83
C ASN A 18 -1.70 -8.31 -2.26
N ASP A 19 -1.44 -8.10 -3.55
CA ASP A 19 -0.06 -8.17 -4.09
C ASP A 19 0.78 -7.00 -3.58
N ILE A 20 0.19 -5.80 -3.52
CA ILE A 20 0.84 -4.60 -2.99
C ILE A 20 1.15 -4.79 -1.49
N SER A 21 0.18 -5.26 -0.71
CA SER A 21 0.34 -5.55 0.72
C SER A 21 1.39 -6.63 0.97
N ASN A 22 1.41 -7.70 0.17
CA ASN A 22 2.43 -8.74 0.25
C ASN A 22 3.83 -8.20 -0.04
N THR A 23 3.97 -7.29 -1.00
CA THR A 23 5.24 -6.62 -1.30
C THR A 23 5.70 -5.77 -0.12
N ALA A 24 4.81 -4.96 0.47
CA ALA A 24 5.12 -4.18 1.67
C ALA A 24 5.56 -5.08 2.84
N ASN A 25 4.83 -6.18 3.08
CA ASN A 25 5.16 -7.15 4.13
C ASN A 25 6.50 -7.85 3.90
N HIS A 26 6.84 -8.16 2.65
CA HIS A 26 8.14 -8.73 2.31
C HIS A 26 9.28 -7.76 2.65
N LEU A 27 9.15 -6.50 2.24
CA LEU A 27 10.12 -5.45 2.56
C LEU A 27 10.23 -5.22 4.08
N LYS A 28 9.10 -5.14 4.80
CA LYS A 28 9.08 -5.02 6.27
C LYS A 28 9.89 -6.14 6.93
N LYS A 29 9.65 -7.40 6.57
CA LYS A 29 10.39 -8.55 7.12
C LYS A 29 11.89 -8.45 6.85
N ARG A 30 12.28 -8.08 5.63
CA ARG A 30 13.68 -7.89 5.27
C ARG A 30 14.34 -6.81 6.12
N ILE A 31 13.69 -5.66 6.30
CA ILE A 31 14.19 -4.56 7.15
C ILE A 31 14.36 -5.02 8.59
N GLU A 32 13.38 -5.75 9.14
CA GLU A 32 13.44 -6.29 10.51
C GLU A 32 14.54 -7.34 10.67
N GLU A 33 14.85 -8.12 9.64
CA GLU A 33 15.98 -9.06 9.62
C GLU A 33 17.32 -8.32 9.59
N MET A 34 17.44 -7.29 8.76
CA MET A 34 18.64 -6.44 8.69
C MET A 34 18.92 -5.78 10.04
N GLU A 35 17.88 -5.21 10.67
CA GLU A 35 18.00 -4.58 12.00
C GLU A 35 18.46 -5.57 13.06
N ARG A 36 17.84 -6.78 13.12
CA ARG A 36 18.26 -7.84 14.06
C ARG A 36 19.68 -8.32 13.84
N ALA A 37 20.14 -8.30 12.60
CA ALA A 37 21.53 -8.65 12.25
C ALA A 37 22.54 -7.51 12.45
N GLY A 38 22.08 -6.31 12.86
CA GLY A 38 22.92 -5.11 12.96
C GLY A 38 23.43 -4.59 11.60
N ASN A 39 22.86 -5.11 10.49
CA ASN A 39 23.24 -4.68 9.14
C ASN A 39 22.42 -3.43 8.76
N ARG A 40 23.12 -2.35 8.52
CA ARG A 40 22.49 -1.07 8.13
C ARG A 40 22.73 -0.69 6.68
N GLU A 41 23.45 -1.52 5.93
CA GLU A 41 23.77 -1.24 4.51
C GLU A 41 22.48 -1.23 3.67
N GLY A 42 22.15 -0.06 3.09
CA GLY A 42 20.97 0.11 2.24
C GLY A 42 19.62 0.10 2.99
N ILE A 43 19.58 -0.01 4.31
CA ILE A 43 18.33 -0.09 5.08
C ILE A 43 17.40 1.10 4.82
N ALA A 44 17.94 2.31 4.63
CA ALA A 44 17.15 3.50 4.30
C ALA A 44 16.45 3.39 2.95
N LEU A 45 17.07 2.74 1.96
CA LEU A 45 16.47 2.47 0.65
C LEU A 45 15.32 1.47 0.77
N ASP A 46 15.53 0.39 1.54
CA ASP A 46 14.48 -0.60 1.80
C ASP A 46 13.31 0.02 2.59
N ILE A 47 13.57 0.88 3.58
CA ILE A 47 12.52 1.61 4.31
C ILE A 47 11.75 2.54 3.36
N THR A 48 12.43 3.28 2.50
CA THR A 48 11.79 4.15 1.50
C THR A 48 10.83 3.33 0.62
N ALA A 49 11.31 2.22 0.07
CA ALA A 49 10.50 1.34 -0.77
C ALA A 49 9.31 0.76 0.01
N CYS A 50 9.51 0.32 1.25
CA CYS A 50 8.46 -0.21 2.11
C CYS A 50 7.38 0.84 2.40
N LEU A 51 7.75 2.06 2.78
CA LEU A 51 6.81 3.16 3.05
C LEU A 51 5.99 3.52 1.80
N VAL A 52 6.60 3.55 0.62
CA VAL A 52 5.88 3.77 -0.65
C VAL A 52 4.87 2.64 -0.90
N MET A 53 5.27 1.39 -0.69
CA MET A 53 4.37 0.24 -0.85
C MET A 53 3.25 0.22 0.20
N LEU A 54 3.51 0.67 1.43
CA LEU A 54 2.47 0.84 2.46
C LEU A 54 1.47 1.93 2.06
N ALA A 55 1.93 3.05 1.49
CA ALA A 55 1.04 4.09 0.99
C ALA A 55 0.12 3.58 -0.13
N PHE A 56 0.67 2.81 -1.08
CA PHE A 56 -0.12 2.17 -2.13
C PHE A 56 -1.04 1.06 -1.60
N THR A 57 -0.62 0.32 -0.57
CA THR A 57 -1.49 -0.64 0.13
C THR A 57 -2.72 0.06 0.67
N PHE A 58 -2.53 1.18 1.38
CA PHE A 58 -3.65 1.93 1.92
C PHE A 58 -4.57 2.46 0.81
N GLU A 59 -4.03 3.05 -0.25
CA GLU A 59 -4.82 3.58 -1.36
C GLU A 59 -5.59 2.48 -2.12
N SER A 60 -4.98 1.32 -2.34
CA SER A 60 -5.65 0.20 -3.01
C SER A 60 -6.74 -0.46 -2.16
N ARG A 61 -6.55 -0.55 -0.84
CA ARG A 61 -7.59 -0.97 0.12
C ARG A 61 -8.75 0.03 0.15
N LEU A 62 -8.44 1.32 0.12
CA LEU A 62 -9.43 2.40 0.03
C LEU A 62 -10.25 2.29 -1.26
N ASN A 63 -9.63 2.02 -2.41
CA ASN A 63 -10.32 1.79 -3.66
C ASN A 63 -11.24 0.55 -3.60
N PHE A 64 -10.79 -0.53 -2.98
CA PHE A 64 -11.61 -1.73 -2.80
C PHE A 64 -12.89 -1.45 -1.99
N ILE A 65 -12.76 -0.78 -0.85
CA ILE A 65 -13.93 -0.40 -0.03
C ILE A 65 -14.82 0.58 -0.78
N GLY A 66 -14.24 1.56 -1.49
CA GLY A 66 -14.99 2.53 -2.26
C GLY A 66 -15.84 1.90 -3.33
N GLU A 67 -15.29 0.96 -4.10
CA GLU A 67 -16.02 0.21 -5.13
C GLU A 67 -17.17 -0.63 -4.54
N LYS A 68 -17.00 -1.18 -3.35
CA LYS A 68 -18.01 -2.01 -2.68
C LYS A 68 -19.13 -1.22 -2.01
N LYS A 69 -18.86 0.00 -1.51
CA LYS A 69 -19.75 0.72 -0.57
C LYS A 69 -20.14 2.13 -0.98
N VAL A 70 -19.55 2.66 -2.05
CA VAL A 70 -19.84 4.03 -2.52
C VAL A 70 -20.45 3.99 -3.91
N ASP A 71 -21.72 4.37 -4.00
CA ASP A 71 -22.39 4.49 -5.30
C ASP A 71 -21.68 5.54 -6.17
N GLY A 72 -21.39 5.17 -7.44
CA GLY A 72 -20.68 6.05 -8.35
C GLY A 72 -19.22 6.31 -7.99
N TRP A 73 -18.55 5.34 -7.33
CA TRP A 73 -17.13 5.45 -7.00
C TRP A 73 -16.28 5.85 -8.18
N ILE A 74 -15.41 6.86 -7.97
CA ILE A 74 -14.46 7.33 -8.98
C ILE A 74 -13.04 7.04 -8.49
N GLU A 75 -12.41 6.03 -9.05
CA GLU A 75 -11.07 5.57 -8.68
C GLU A 75 -9.99 6.66 -8.82
N ARG A 76 -10.18 7.59 -9.78
CA ARG A 76 -9.21 8.66 -10.08
C ARG A 76 -9.42 9.94 -9.29
N ASP A 77 -10.40 9.97 -8.40
CA ASP A 77 -10.57 11.10 -7.49
C ASP A 77 -9.32 11.29 -6.62
N ARG A 78 -9.15 12.52 -6.13
CA ARG A 78 -8.05 12.83 -5.21
C ARG A 78 -8.22 12.05 -3.92
N PHE A 79 -7.09 11.68 -3.34
CA PHE A 79 -7.07 10.90 -2.09
C PHE A 79 -7.98 11.46 -0.97
N PRO A 80 -8.00 12.79 -0.67
CA PRO A 80 -8.90 13.33 0.35
C PRO A 80 -10.39 13.14 0.03
N GLU A 81 -10.78 13.28 -1.25
CA GLU A 81 -12.16 13.09 -1.68
C GLU A 81 -12.58 11.63 -1.54
N LYS A 82 -11.72 10.71 -1.99
CA LYS A 82 -11.95 9.26 -1.83
C LYS A 82 -12.17 8.89 -0.36
N LEU A 83 -11.27 9.38 0.51
CA LEU A 83 -11.34 9.11 1.93
C LEU A 83 -12.62 9.66 2.57
N LYS A 84 -13.01 10.91 2.22
CA LYS A 84 -14.26 11.54 2.67
C LYS A 84 -15.49 10.74 2.23
N ASN A 85 -15.50 10.23 1.01
CA ASN A 85 -16.63 9.45 0.48
C ASN A 85 -16.80 8.13 1.25
N ILE A 86 -15.69 7.43 1.56
CA ILE A 86 -15.73 6.22 2.38
C ILE A 86 -16.19 6.52 3.81
N GLN A 87 -15.65 7.57 4.43
CA GLN A 87 -16.06 7.95 5.78
C GLN A 87 -17.56 8.22 5.86
N LYS A 88 -18.11 8.92 4.86
CA LYS A 88 -19.54 9.17 4.76
C LYS A 88 -20.32 7.86 4.57
N ALA A 89 -19.89 6.99 3.66
CA ALA A 89 -20.58 5.72 3.38
C ALA A 89 -20.57 4.76 4.57
N LEU A 90 -19.48 4.74 5.35
CA LEU A 90 -19.31 3.90 6.52
C LEU A 90 -19.71 4.60 7.84
N ASN A 91 -20.20 5.85 7.78
CA ASN A 91 -20.53 6.66 8.97
C ASN A 91 -19.38 6.75 9.98
N LEU A 92 -18.13 6.96 9.49
CA LEU A 92 -16.94 7.07 10.30
C LEU A 92 -16.57 8.53 10.55
N ALA A 93 -16.08 8.83 11.76
CA ALA A 93 -15.58 10.15 12.15
C ALA A 93 -14.13 10.05 12.68
N PRO A 94 -13.14 9.75 11.82
CA PRO A 94 -11.77 9.54 12.26
C PRO A 94 -11.10 10.80 12.78
N ASN A 95 -10.27 10.66 13.82
CA ASN A 95 -9.44 11.74 14.31
C ASN A 95 -8.04 11.65 13.72
N TYR A 96 -7.72 12.54 12.78
CA TYR A 96 -6.41 12.61 12.10
C TYR A 96 -5.28 13.19 12.96
N SER A 97 -5.56 13.62 14.20
CA SER A 97 -4.53 14.09 15.13
C SER A 97 -3.94 12.98 15.97
N VAL A 98 -4.54 11.79 15.95
CA VAL A 98 -4.08 10.62 16.72
C VAL A 98 -4.04 9.36 15.86
N ARG A 99 -3.25 8.37 16.31
CA ARG A 99 -3.20 7.05 15.68
C ARG A 99 -4.54 6.34 15.75
N PRO A 100 -4.90 5.54 14.76
CA PRO A 100 -4.11 5.14 13.59
C PRO A 100 -4.12 6.14 12.43
N TYR A 101 -5.03 7.08 12.39
CA TYR A 101 -5.23 7.95 11.22
C TYR A 101 -4.14 9.01 11.03
N SER A 102 -3.47 9.45 12.12
CA SER A 102 -2.32 10.37 12.00
C SER A 102 -1.15 9.76 11.22
N SER A 103 -0.90 8.46 11.38
CA SER A 103 0.16 7.75 10.66
C SER A 103 -0.12 7.68 9.17
N VAL A 104 -1.38 7.44 8.78
CA VAL A 104 -1.78 7.44 7.36
C VAL A 104 -1.60 8.82 6.74
N LYS A 105 -1.94 9.89 7.46
CA LYS A 105 -1.71 11.25 6.98
C LYS A 105 -0.22 11.51 6.74
N GLN A 106 0.64 11.18 7.71
CA GLN A 106 2.09 11.33 7.57
C GLN A 106 2.66 10.48 6.43
N LEU A 107 2.17 9.26 6.27
CA LEU A 107 2.57 8.37 5.17
C LEU A 107 2.17 8.94 3.81
N GLN A 108 0.99 9.55 3.70
CA GLN A 108 0.55 10.21 2.49
C GLN A 108 1.39 11.45 2.17
N ASP A 109 1.77 12.23 3.20
CA ASP A 109 2.68 13.36 3.05
C ASP A 109 4.06 12.89 2.55
N PHE A 110 4.62 11.83 3.14
CA PHE A 110 5.85 11.20 2.68
C PHE A 110 5.75 10.75 1.21
N ARG A 111 4.71 10.00 0.86
CA ARG A 111 4.49 9.53 -0.52
C ARG A 111 4.43 10.69 -1.52
N ASN A 112 3.78 11.78 -1.15
CA ASN A 112 3.66 12.95 -2.01
C ASN A 112 5.02 13.66 -2.20
N ILE A 113 5.85 13.76 -1.14
CA ILE A 113 7.20 14.30 -1.24
C ILE A 113 8.03 13.46 -2.22
N ILE A 114 8.03 12.13 -2.07
CA ILE A 114 8.78 11.21 -2.94
C ILE A 114 8.27 11.28 -4.40
N ALA A 115 6.94 11.26 -4.59
CA ALA A 115 6.35 11.27 -5.94
C ALA A 115 6.61 12.57 -6.72
N HIS A 116 6.72 13.70 -6.03
CA HIS A 116 6.96 14.99 -6.67
C HIS A 116 8.44 15.33 -6.81
N GLY A 117 9.34 14.75 -6.01
CA GLY A 117 10.78 14.77 -6.14
C GLY A 117 11.42 16.16 -6.38
N LYS A 118 10.87 17.22 -5.76
CA LYS A 118 11.39 18.57 -5.96
C LYS A 118 12.76 18.75 -5.29
N PRO A 119 13.75 19.34 -5.99
CA PRO A 119 14.99 19.72 -5.35
C PRO A 119 14.73 20.60 -4.13
N SER A 120 15.41 20.31 -3.04
CA SER A 120 15.35 21.10 -1.81
C SER A 120 16.77 21.55 -1.43
N LYS A 121 16.87 22.68 -0.75
CA LYS A 121 18.11 23.19 -0.18
C LYS A 121 17.96 23.18 1.34
N VAL A 122 18.92 22.58 2.00
CA VAL A 122 19.01 22.60 3.48
C VAL A 122 20.20 23.48 3.82
N GLU A 123 19.99 24.46 4.66
CA GLU A 123 21.03 25.37 5.15
C GLU A 123 21.02 25.35 6.67
N VAL A 124 22.18 25.20 7.27
CA VAL A 124 22.40 25.34 8.72
C VAL A 124 23.23 26.59 8.95
N ASN A 125 22.75 27.49 9.79
CA ASN A 125 23.48 28.68 10.22
C ASN A 125 23.20 28.88 11.71
N GLU A 126 24.05 28.28 12.53
CA GLU A 126 23.94 28.33 13.99
C GLU A 126 25.24 28.82 14.62
N ALA A 127 25.10 29.52 15.73
CA ALA A 127 26.23 29.92 16.55
C ALA A 127 26.36 28.91 17.70
N VAL A 128 27.53 28.28 17.81
CA VAL A 128 27.83 27.33 18.86
C VAL A 128 29.00 27.80 19.70
N ASP A 129 29.02 27.47 20.99
CA ASP A 129 30.14 27.81 21.86
C ASP A 129 31.37 26.95 21.49
N PHE A 130 32.50 27.63 21.30
CA PHE A 130 33.73 26.93 20.97
C PHE A 130 34.23 26.11 22.16
N GLN A 131 34.44 24.80 21.93
CA GLN A 131 35.06 23.87 22.86
C GLN A 131 36.27 23.21 22.20
N PRO A 132 37.52 23.33 22.80
CA PRO A 132 38.68 22.69 22.21
C PRO A 132 38.51 21.17 22.12
N GLY A 133 38.71 20.61 20.91
CA GLY A 133 38.61 19.19 20.63
C GLY A 133 37.18 18.70 20.29
N ALA A 134 36.18 19.58 20.23
CA ALA A 134 34.87 19.22 19.73
C ALA A 134 34.89 19.10 18.19
N ASP A 135 34.05 18.19 17.68
CA ASP A 135 33.79 18.06 16.25
C ASP A 135 32.69 19.06 15.85
N TYR A 136 33.02 19.95 14.92
CA TYR A 136 32.10 20.97 14.39
C TYR A 136 31.61 20.65 12.99
N ASP A 137 31.97 19.48 12.44
CA ASP A 137 31.61 19.06 11.08
C ASP A 137 30.30 18.22 11.04
N ASP A 138 29.69 17.93 12.20
CA ASP A 138 28.44 17.17 12.28
C ASP A 138 27.21 18.07 12.09
N PHE A 139 26.95 18.41 10.82
CA PHE A 139 25.74 19.15 10.44
C PHE A 139 24.61 18.21 10.10
N ASP A 140 23.41 18.41 10.68
CA ASP A 140 22.21 17.71 10.25
C ASP A 140 21.61 18.35 8.97
N LEU A 141 22.11 17.91 7.82
CA LEU A 141 21.68 18.35 6.49
C LEU A 141 20.64 17.44 5.85
N LYS A 142 19.87 16.69 6.67
CA LYS A 142 18.83 15.80 6.17
C LYS A 142 17.69 16.54 5.51
N GLY A 143 17.24 16.03 4.38
CA GLY A 143 16.00 16.48 3.75
C GLY A 143 14.77 16.13 4.61
N ALA A 144 13.72 16.94 4.55
CA ALA A 144 12.51 16.76 5.36
C ALA A 144 11.88 15.35 5.25
N TRP A 145 12.05 14.67 4.12
CA TRP A 145 11.56 13.31 3.89
C TRP A 145 12.36 12.24 4.63
N GLU A 146 13.62 12.52 4.95
CA GLU A 146 14.52 11.58 5.62
C GLU A 146 14.12 11.36 7.08
N ALA A 147 13.39 12.30 7.69
CA ALA A 147 12.84 12.14 9.03
C ALA A 147 11.85 10.95 9.14
N PHE A 148 11.25 10.54 8.02
CA PHE A 148 10.36 9.38 7.97
C PHE A 148 11.10 8.04 7.86
N LEU A 149 12.41 8.04 7.54
CA LEU A 149 13.17 6.82 7.26
C LEU A 149 13.63 6.11 8.53
N THR A 150 12.67 5.75 9.37
CA THR A 150 12.92 4.97 10.59
C THR A 150 12.15 3.66 10.57
N THR A 151 12.73 2.62 11.15
CA THR A 151 12.07 1.31 11.29
C THR A 151 10.81 1.42 12.14
N ASP A 152 10.83 2.29 13.16
CA ASP A 152 9.68 2.50 14.04
C ASP A 152 8.51 3.14 13.29
N PHE A 153 8.76 4.17 12.47
CA PHE A 153 7.71 4.78 11.65
C PHE A 153 7.14 3.79 10.63
N MET A 154 8.00 2.99 10.00
CA MET A 154 7.57 1.94 9.07
C MET A 154 6.67 0.90 9.76
N ARG A 155 7.05 0.41 10.94
CA ARG A 155 6.22 -0.52 11.73
C ARG A 155 4.90 0.13 12.12
N GLN A 156 4.95 1.35 12.63
CA GLN A 156 3.76 2.12 13.01
C GLN A 156 2.78 2.25 11.84
N CYS A 157 3.25 2.63 10.66
CA CYS A 157 2.41 2.74 9.47
C CYS A 157 1.79 1.39 9.08
N SER A 158 2.58 0.31 9.10
CA SER A 158 2.10 -1.05 8.81
C SER A 158 0.96 -1.45 9.74
N ASP A 159 1.17 -1.31 11.05
CA ASP A 159 0.20 -1.72 12.06
C ASP A 159 -1.08 -0.86 12.02
N ASP A 160 -0.93 0.45 11.80
CA ASP A 160 -2.06 1.39 11.73
C ASP A 160 -2.91 1.20 10.46
N ILE A 161 -2.28 0.88 9.32
CA ILE A 161 -2.99 0.53 8.08
C ILE A 161 -3.81 -0.75 8.26
N ASP A 162 -3.25 -1.75 8.90
CA ASP A 162 -3.96 -3.01 9.17
C ASP A 162 -5.10 -2.82 10.17
N LYS A 163 -4.91 -1.96 11.18
CA LYS A 163 -5.98 -1.60 12.12
C LYS A 163 -7.15 -0.89 11.42
N ILE A 164 -6.86 0.09 10.57
CA ILE A 164 -7.89 0.80 9.80
C ILE A 164 -8.60 -0.15 8.82
N TRP A 165 -7.85 -1.04 8.17
CA TRP A 165 -8.41 -2.04 7.26
C TRP A 165 -9.42 -2.93 7.96
N ASN A 166 -9.08 -3.46 9.13
CA ASN A 166 -9.98 -4.31 9.92
C ASN A 166 -11.22 -3.53 10.40
N GLU A 167 -11.06 -2.27 10.81
CA GLU A 167 -12.18 -1.39 11.16
C GLU A 167 -13.13 -1.20 9.96
N TRP A 168 -12.58 -0.91 8.78
CA TRP A 168 -13.38 -0.71 7.57
C TRP A 168 -14.11 -1.97 7.13
N LEU A 169 -13.45 -3.13 7.14
CA LEU A 169 -14.09 -4.41 6.81
C LEU A 169 -15.25 -4.71 7.76
N ALA A 170 -15.03 -4.56 9.07
CA ALA A 170 -16.05 -4.80 10.07
C ALA A 170 -17.25 -3.84 9.92
N THR A 171 -16.97 -2.54 9.73
CA THR A 171 -18.04 -1.53 9.57
C THR A 171 -18.78 -1.68 8.23
N ALA A 172 -18.07 -2.11 7.19
CA ALA A 172 -18.64 -2.37 5.89
C ALA A 172 -19.35 -3.73 5.79
N GLU A 173 -19.27 -4.56 6.83
CA GLU A 173 -19.79 -5.95 6.80
C GLU A 173 -19.27 -6.72 5.57
N ILE A 174 -17.96 -6.60 5.29
CA ILE A 174 -17.29 -7.32 4.22
C ILE A 174 -16.51 -8.48 4.82
N ASP A 175 -16.78 -9.70 4.33
CA ASP A 175 -16.03 -10.89 4.75
C ASP A 175 -14.59 -10.84 4.20
N LEU A 176 -13.63 -11.33 4.99
CA LEU A 176 -12.23 -11.38 4.59
C LEU A 176 -12.03 -12.20 3.30
N HIS A 177 -12.83 -13.23 3.05
CA HIS A 177 -12.76 -14.00 1.82
C HIS A 177 -13.08 -13.17 0.57
N GLU A 178 -13.95 -12.18 0.69
CA GLU A 178 -14.27 -11.27 -0.42
C GLU A 178 -13.08 -10.38 -0.82
N THR A 179 -12.13 -10.21 0.07
CA THR A 179 -10.92 -9.41 -0.19
C THR A 179 -9.85 -10.19 -0.95
N LEU A 180 -9.98 -11.51 -1.07
CA LEU A 180 -8.97 -12.36 -1.68
C LEU A 180 -9.13 -12.44 -3.19
N THR A 181 -8.01 -12.44 -3.92
CA THR A 181 -8.00 -12.79 -5.34
C THR A 181 -8.45 -14.24 -5.50
N HIS A 182 -9.49 -14.46 -6.29
CA HIS A 182 -10.05 -15.79 -6.53
C HIS A 182 -10.45 -15.96 -7.99
N GLY A 183 -10.54 -17.22 -8.43
CA GLY A 183 -10.95 -17.53 -9.79
C GLY A 183 -11.54 -18.91 -9.92
N GLU A 184 -12.28 -19.10 -10.99
CA GLU A 184 -12.87 -20.37 -11.39
C GLU A 184 -12.49 -20.68 -12.84
N TYR A 185 -12.38 -21.96 -13.17
CA TYR A 185 -12.19 -22.41 -14.52
C TYR A 185 -13.01 -23.66 -14.81
N SER A 186 -13.38 -23.86 -16.06
CA SER A 186 -13.97 -25.10 -16.54
C SER A 186 -13.37 -25.53 -17.88
N ILE A 187 -13.37 -26.83 -18.11
CA ILE A 187 -12.99 -27.45 -19.38
C ILE A 187 -14.12 -28.38 -19.78
N THR A 188 -14.79 -28.05 -20.88
CA THR A 188 -15.91 -28.83 -21.40
C THR A 188 -15.54 -29.44 -22.74
N LEU A 189 -15.78 -30.76 -22.88
CA LEU A 189 -15.66 -31.43 -24.18
C LEU A 189 -16.75 -30.89 -25.14
N MET A 190 -16.33 -30.41 -26.30
CA MET A 190 -17.28 -30.03 -27.34
C MET A 190 -17.66 -31.29 -28.15
N GLU A 191 -18.95 -31.59 -28.24
CA GLU A 191 -19.43 -32.60 -29.17
C GLU A 191 -19.14 -32.13 -30.62
N LYS A 192 -18.63 -33.04 -31.45
CA LYS A 192 -18.52 -32.74 -32.88
C LYS A 192 -19.93 -32.52 -33.42
N ALA A 193 -20.16 -31.37 -34.04
CA ALA A 193 -21.35 -31.21 -34.82
C ALA A 193 -21.47 -32.39 -35.80
N PRO A 194 -22.65 -33.01 -35.94
CA PRO A 194 -22.84 -34.08 -36.92
C PRO A 194 -22.40 -33.55 -38.28
N ALA A 195 -21.55 -34.34 -38.96
CA ALA A 195 -21.16 -34.01 -40.32
C ALA A 195 -22.43 -33.82 -41.13
N SER A 196 -22.59 -32.62 -41.74
CA SER A 196 -23.67 -32.42 -42.70
C SER A 196 -23.55 -33.48 -43.78
N VAL A 197 -24.54 -34.37 -43.83
CA VAL A 197 -24.69 -35.32 -44.96
C VAL A 197 -25.03 -34.44 -46.16
N GLY A 198 -24.05 -34.21 -47.00
CA GLY A 198 -24.25 -33.53 -48.28
C GLY A 198 -25.05 -34.45 -49.18
N ASP A 199 -26.14 -33.93 -49.66
CA ASP A 199 -26.87 -34.50 -50.78
C ASP A 199 -26.10 -34.40 -52.08
#